data_4e503f07558d7569eaec907cefbdfb69
#
_entry.id   4e503f07558d7569eaec907cefbdfb69
#
_cell.length_a   1.000
_cell.length_b   1.000
_cell.length_c   1.000
_cell.angle_alpha   90.00
_cell.angle_beta   90.00
_cell.angle_gamma   90.00
#
_symmetry.space_group_name_H-M   'P 1'
#
loop_
_entity.id
_entity.type
_entity.pdbx_description
1 polymer ?
#
loop_
_entity_poly.entity_id
_entity_poly.type
_entity_poly.pdbx_seq_one_letter_code
_entity_poly.pdbx_strand_id
1 'polypeptide(L)'
;MTSRFSLSLALLTGLILLTACGVDTTGLSSESTRTMKGPETAIVTVTEYADFQCPSCASASTLINKPLLEKYGSRLRFEFRHFPLRAIHAYAYEAAQAAECAADQGKFWEFAELSYLQQKDLSSAAIRTWGAGLGLDADLFDRCIRSGIKGETIAADIAEGEKLGVQGTPSYFVNGMRVQTNNLEAISAAVDEVLKKANNAPL
;
A
#
# COMPACT_ATOMS: atom_id res chain seq x y z
N MET A 1 75.52 31.38 -19.80
CA MET A 1 74.66 31.66 -18.62
C MET A 1 73.22 31.57 -19.08
N THR A 2 72.61 30.41 -18.97
CA THR A 2 71.21 30.15 -19.38
C THR A 2 70.39 29.78 -18.15
N SER A 3 69.56 30.72 -17.70
CA SER A 3 68.64 30.51 -16.58
C SER A 3 67.40 29.73 -17.05
N ARG A 4 67.19 28.55 -16.44
CA ARG A 4 65.97 27.75 -16.64
C ARG A 4 64.93 28.13 -15.59
N PHE A 5 63.86 28.80 -16.02
CA PHE A 5 62.64 29.01 -15.20
C PHE A 5 61.79 27.76 -15.25
N SER A 6 61.70 27.05 -14.11
CA SER A 6 60.75 25.94 -13.92
C SER A 6 59.41 26.54 -13.50
N LEU A 7 58.40 26.39 -14.34
CA LEU A 7 57.02 26.77 -14.06
C LEU A 7 56.32 25.56 -13.41
N SER A 8 56.16 25.60 -12.08
CA SER A 8 55.38 24.63 -11.34
C SER A 8 53.89 24.92 -11.49
N LEU A 9 53.19 24.12 -12.29
CA LEU A 9 51.73 24.14 -12.45
C LEU A 9 51.13 23.35 -11.30
N ALA A 10 50.63 24.04 -10.29
CA ALA A 10 49.82 23.47 -9.20
C ALA A 10 48.42 23.19 -9.70
N LEU A 11 48.12 21.90 -9.96
CA LEU A 11 46.73 21.43 -10.18
C LEU A 11 45.99 21.50 -8.86
N LEU A 12 45.13 22.49 -8.71
CA LEU A 12 44.07 22.50 -7.69
C LEU A 12 42.97 21.54 -8.15
N THR A 13 42.99 20.30 -7.68
CA THR A 13 41.86 19.39 -7.78
C THR A 13 40.79 19.79 -6.77
N GLY A 14 39.85 20.63 -7.21
CA GLY A 14 38.65 20.94 -6.44
C GLY A 14 37.78 19.71 -6.29
N LEU A 15 37.79 19.09 -5.10
CA LEU A 15 36.86 18.02 -4.71
C LEU A 15 35.45 18.64 -4.58
N ILE A 16 34.64 18.55 -5.62
CA ILE A 16 33.20 18.90 -5.56
C ILE A 16 32.55 17.85 -4.70
N LEU A 17 32.31 18.16 -3.42
CA LEU A 17 31.41 17.41 -2.54
C LEU A 17 29.98 17.59 -3.08
N LEU A 18 29.52 16.66 -3.89
CA LEU A 18 28.10 16.48 -4.20
C LEU A 18 27.40 16.09 -2.90
N THR A 19 26.89 17.07 -2.16
CA THR A 19 25.92 16.83 -1.09
C THR A 19 24.67 16.30 -1.75
N ALA A 20 24.50 14.96 -1.76
CA ALA A 20 23.24 14.33 -2.10
C ALA A 20 22.22 14.82 -1.06
N CYS A 21 21.29 15.69 -1.47
CA CYS A 21 20.09 16.01 -0.69
C CYS A 21 19.19 14.79 -0.63
N GLY A 22 19.56 13.77 0.13
CA GLY A 22 18.71 12.65 0.47
C GLY A 22 17.68 13.08 1.53
N VAL A 23 16.49 12.51 1.46
CA VAL A 23 15.52 12.64 2.56
C VAL A 23 16.06 11.90 3.77
N ASP A 24 15.97 12.50 4.95
CA ASP A 24 16.32 11.82 6.20
C ASP A 24 15.35 10.67 6.47
N THR A 25 15.89 9.46 6.49
CA THR A 25 15.13 8.21 6.71
C THR A 25 15.25 7.68 8.14
N THR A 26 15.85 8.44 9.05
CA THR A 26 15.97 8.05 10.46
C THR A 26 14.59 7.77 11.06
N GLY A 27 14.42 6.58 11.65
CA GLY A 27 13.16 6.16 12.26
C GLY A 27 12.10 5.67 11.27
N LEU A 28 12.41 5.59 9.96
CA LEU A 28 11.52 5.01 8.95
C LEU A 28 11.86 3.53 8.71
N SER A 29 10.84 2.74 8.35
CA SER A 29 10.96 1.32 7.96
C SER A 29 10.57 1.12 6.51
N SER A 30 11.29 0.28 5.77
CA SER A 30 10.90 -0.17 4.43
C SER A 30 9.85 -1.26 4.47
N GLU A 31 9.75 -2.00 5.58
CA GLU A 31 8.80 -3.09 5.74
C GLU A 31 7.38 -2.58 5.97
N SER A 32 6.39 -3.37 5.54
CA SER A 32 5.00 -3.08 5.83
C SER A 32 4.65 -3.46 7.27
N THR A 33 4.01 -2.53 7.97
CA THR A 33 3.40 -2.75 9.29
C THR A 33 1.87 -2.82 9.18
N ARG A 34 1.36 -2.91 7.95
CA ARG A 34 -0.07 -3.05 7.65
C ARG A 34 -0.62 -4.33 8.27
N THR A 35 -1.64 -4.19 9.11
CA THR A 35 -2.33 -5.32 9.73
C THR A 35 -3.52 -5.76 8.89
N MET A 36 -3.85 -7.06 8.90
CA MET A 36 -5.12 -7.55 8.36
C MET A 36 -6.27 -7.20 9.33
N LYS A 37 -7.48 -7.03 8.81
CA LYS A 37 -8.70 -7.00 9.64
C LYS A 37 -9.13 -8.43 9.99
N GLY A 38 -9.57 -8.65 11.22
CA GLY A 38 -9.98 -9.97 11.72
C GLY A 38 -8.84 -10.71 12.43
N PRO A 39 -9.17 -11.81 13.14
CA PRO A 39 -8.21 -12.54 13.97
C PRO A 39 -7.26 -13.40 13.13
N GLU A 40 -6.05 -13.62 13.64
CA GLU A 40 -5.05 -14.49 13.01
C GLU A 40 -5.52 -15.95 12.89
N THR A 41 -6.40 -16.37 13.77
CA THR A 41 -6.98 -17.72 13.82
C THR A 41 -8.14 -17.92 12.83
N ALA A 42 -8.51 -16.91 12.03
CA ALA A 42 -9.58 -17.03 11.06
C ALA A 42 -9.25 -18.07 10.00
N ILE A 43 -10.23 -18.93 9.70
CA ILE A 43 -10.11 -20.04 8.72
C ILE A 43 -10.04 -19.51 7.28
N VAL A 44 -10.70 -18.38 7.04
CA VAL A 44 -10.82 -17.77 5.71
C VAL A 44 -10.01 -16.48 5.65
N THR A 45 -9.17 -16.37 4.63
CA THR A 45 -8.53 -15.10 4.25
C THR A 45 -9.14 -14.61 2.95
N VAL A 46 -9.69 -13.40 2.97
CA VAL A 46 -10.10 -12.68 1.76
C VAL A 46 -9.05 -11.64 1.47
N THR A 47 -8.38 -11.76 0.32
CA THR A 47 -7.38 -10.79 -0.14
C THR A 47 -8.00 -9.94 -1.25
N GLU A 48 -7.91 -8.61 -1.11
CA GLU A 48 -8.30 -7.64 -2.12
C GLU A 48 -7.06 -6.95 -2.69
N TYR A 49 -6.86 -7.04 -4.00
CA TYR A 49 -5.94 -6.17 -4.72
C TYR A 49 -6.69 -4.90 -5.12
N ALA A 50 -6.22 -3.76 -4.62
CA ALA A 50 -6.97 -2.51 -4.71
C ALA A 50 -6.09 -1.29 -4.99
N ASP A 51 -6.76 -0.23 -5.44
CA ASP A 51 -6.19 1.07 -5.80
C ASP A 51 -7.03 2.17 -5.14
N PHE A 52 -6.38 3.05 -4.39
CA PHE A 52 -7.06 4.13 -3.67
C PHE A 52 -7.72 5.17 -4.59
N GLN A 53 -7.32 5.24 -5.86
CA GLN A 53 -7.93 6.15 -6.84
C GLN A 53 -8.98 5.46 -7.73
N CYS A 54 -9.16 4.14 -7.61
CA CYS A 54 -10.14 3.39 -8.38
C CYS A 54 -11.55 3.56 -7.82
N PRO A 55 -12.54 4.10 -8.59
CA PRO A 55 -13.90 4.30 -8.11
C PRO A 55 -14.61 2.99 -7.72
N SER A 56 -14.30 1.90 -8.43
CA SER A 56 -14.85 0.59 -8.10
C SER A 56 -14.33 0.06 -6.76
N CYS A 57 -13.07 0.37 -6.36
CA CYS A 57 -12.54 0.02 -5.05
C CYS A 57 -13.21 0.83 -3.94
N ALA A 58 -13.46 2.12 -4.16
CA ALA A 58 -14.23 2.92 -3.20
C ALA A 58 -15.64 2.37 -2.99
N SER A 59 -16.32 1.97 -4.07
CA SER A 59 -17.63 1.32 -3.98
C SER A 59 -17.53 -0.03 -3.26
N ALA A 60 -16.52 -0.84 -3.56
CA ALA A 60 -16.29 -2.15 -2.97
C ALA A 60 -16.02 -2.06 -1.46
N SER A 61 -15.30 -1.05 -1.01
CA SER A 61 -15.02 -0.85 0.42
C SER A 61 -16.30 -0.78 1.25
N THR A 62 -17.36 -0.17 0.72
CA THR A 62 -18.65 -0.01 1.38
C THR A 62 -19.64 -1.14 1.09
N LEU A 63 -19.71 -1.59 -0.18
CA LEU A 63 -20.74 -2.53 -0.63
C LEU A 63 -20.33 -3.99 -0.53
N ILE A 64 -19.03 -4.25 -0.37
CA ILE A 64 -18.48 -5.60 -0.32
C ILE A 64 -17.71 -5.82 0.98
N ASN A 65 -16.63 -5.05 1.23
CA ASN A 65 -15.71 -5.34 2.31
C ASN A 65 -16.34 -5.21 3.69
N LYS A 66 -17.08 -4.13 3.92
CA LYS A 66 -17.76 -3.91 5.20
C LYS A 66 -18.83 -4.98 5.47
N PRO A 67 -19.76 -5.31 4.56
CA PRO A 67 -20.73 -6.40 4.75
C PRO A 67 -20.07 -7.78 4.94
N LEU A 68 -18.96 -8.07 4.26
CA LEU A 68 -18.20 -9.32 4.46
C LEU A 68 -17.67 -9.42 5.89
N LEU A 69 -17.01 -8.38 6.37
CA LEU A 69 -16.47 -8.33 7.72
C LEU A 69 -17.58 -8.43 8.78
N GLU A 70 -18.71 -7.79 8.56
CA GLU A 70 -19.88 -7.87 9.46
C GLU A 70 -20.51 -9.27 9.45
N LYS A 71 -20.69 -9.88 8.27
CA LYS A 71 -21.34 -11.21 8.13
C LYS A 71 -20.50 -12.32 8.74
N TYR A 72 -19.20 -12.31 8.53
CA TYR A 72 -18.34 -13.45 8.89
C TYR A 72 -17.61 -13.28 10.23
N GLY A 73 -17.42 -12.04 10.69
CA GLY A 73 -16.83 -11.71 11.98
C GLY A 73 -15.47 -12.37 12.20
N SER A 74 -15.34 -13.14 13.30
CA SER A 74 -14.08 -13.79 13.66
C SER A 74 -13.67 -14.97 12.76
N ARG A 75 -14.51 -15.38 11.82
CA ARG A 75 -14.19 -16.46 10.88
C ARG A 75 -13.41 -16.01 9.65
N LEU A 76 -13.27 -14.69 9.44
CA LEU A 76 -12.66 -14.08 8.26
C LEU A 76 -11.53 -13.13 8.65
N ARG A 77 -10.39 -13.24 7.94
CA ARG A 77 -9.34 -12.22 7.86
C ARG A 77 -9.47 -11.51 6.53
N PHE A 78 -9.35 -10.21 6.55
CA PHE A 78 -9.35 -9.40 5.34
C PHE A 78 -7.97 -8.76 5.14
N GLU A 79 -7.37 -9.06 4.00
CA GLU A 79 -6.07 -8.59 3.58
C GLU A 79 -6.20 -7.59 2.43
N PHE A 80 -5.58 -6.44 2.57
CA PHE A 80 -5.44 -5.47 1.50
C PHE A 80 -4.09 -5.62 0.82
N ARG A 81 -4.06 -5.61 -0.52
CA ARG A 81 -2.84 -5.60 -1.34
C ARG A 81 -2.88 -4.43 -2.30
N HIS A 82 -1.78 -3.69 -2.37
CA HIS A 82 -1.67 -2.56 -3.27
C HIS A 82 -1.56 -2.99 -4.73
N PHE A 83 -2.42 -2.43 -5.58
CA PHE A 83 -2.33 -2.61 -7.03
C PHE A 83 -2.65 -1.30 -7.76
N PRO A 84 -1.82 -0.25 -7.58
CA PRO A 84 -2.05 1.08 -8.14
C PRO A 84 -1.95 1.06 -9.67
N LEU A 85 -3.02 1.44 -10.36
CA LEU A 85 -3.12 1.48 -11.82
C LEU A 85 -2.50 2.78 -12.35
N ARG A 86 -1.17 2.92 -12.22
CA ARG A 86 -0.41 4.15 -12.49
C ARG A 86 -0.62 4.77 -13.87
N ALA A 87 -1.01 3.95 -14.86
CA ALA A 87 -1.26 4.43 -16.23
C ALA A 87 -2.49 5.33 -16.33
N ILE A 88 -3.47 5.17 -15.44
CA ILE A 88 -4.75 5.87 -15.47
C ILE A 88 -5.07 6.62 -14.18
N HIS A 89 -4.36 6.34 -13.10
CA HIS A 89 -4.59 6.90 -11.76
C HIS A 89 -3.31 7.61 -11.25
N ALA A 90 -3.22 8.91 -11.48
CA ALA A 90 -2.00 9.70 -11.25
C ALA A 90 -1.50 9.69 -9.80
N TYR A 91 -2.40 9.61 -8.82
CA TYR A 91 -2.09 9.67 -7.39
C TYR A 91 -2.14 8.31 -6.68
N ALA A 92 -2.53 7.24 -7.39
CA ALA A 92 -2.72 5.91 -6.78
C ALA A 92 -1.46 5.38 -6.09
N TYR A 93 -0.30 5.57 -6.70
CA TYR A 93 0.98 5.11 -6.14
C TYR A 93 1.40 5.93 -4.91
N GLU A 94 1.25 7.25 -4.95
CA GLU A 94 1.53 8.10 -3.79
C GLU A 94 0.58 7.79 -2.63
N ALA A 95 -0.70 7.55 -2.92
CA ALA A 95 -1.69 7.15 -1.92
C ALA A 95 -1.35 5.77 -1.30
N ALA A 96 -0.85 4.82 -2.10
CA ALA A 96 -0.38 3.53 -1.60
C ALA A 96 0.82 3.70 -0.66
N GLN A 97 1.81 4.53 -1.03
CA GLN A 97 2.94 4.86 -0.15
C GLN A 97 2.47 5.52 1.15
N ALA A 98 1.57 6.49 1.04
CA ALA A 98 1.02 7.18 2.20
C ALA A 98 0.27 6.25 3.16
N ALA A 99 -0.49 5.29 2.62
CA ALA A 99 -1.18 4.28 3.43
C ALA A 99 -0.19 3.40 4.21
N GLU A 100 0.92 2.99 3.59
CA GLU A 100 1.99 2.26 4.28
C GLU A 100 2.72 3.14 5.32
N CYS A 101 2.91 4.43 5.03
CA CYS A 101 3.46 5.37 6.01
C CYS A 101 2.50 5.60 7.20
N ALA A 102 1.20 5.59 6.94
CA ALA A 102 0.19 5.62 8.00
C ALA A 102 0.14 4.30 8.79
N ALA A 103 0.42 3.15 8.14
CA ALA A 103 0.54 1.85 8.81
C ALA A 103 1.65 1.85 9.87
N ASP A 104 2.79 2.48 9.62
CA ASP A 104 3.90 2.60 10.58
C ASP A 104 3.47 3.33 11.87
N GLN A 105 2.39 4.10 11.79
CA GLN A 105 1.78 4.80 12.92
C GLN A 105 0.45 4.17 13.36
N GLY A 106 0.18 2.92 12.94
CA GLY A 106 -1.02 2.16 13.31
C GLY A 106 -2.33 2.67 12.69
N LYS A 107 -2.26 3.44 11.58
CA LYS A 107 -3.40 4.13 10.97
C LYS A 107 -3.68 3.74 9.51
N PHE A 108 -3.25 2.54 9.07
CA PHE A 108 -3.48 2.07 7.70
C PHE A 108 -4.96 2.12 7.31
N TRP A 109 -5.81 1.53 8.15
CA TRP A 109 -7.22 1.36 7.81
C TRP A 109 -8.01 2.67 7.87
N GLU A 110 -7.68 3.55 8.81
CA GLU A 110 -8.28 4.88 8.89
C GLU A 110 -7.88 5.73 7.68
N PHE A 111 -6.62 5.63 7.24
CA PHE A 111 -6.15 6.31 6.03
C PHE A 111 -6.82 5.73 4.78
N ALA A 112 -6.94 4.41 4.66
CA ALA A 112 -7.60 3.72 3.56
C ALA A 112 -9.08 4.13 3.44
N GLU A 113 -9.81 4.15 4.56
CA GLU A 113 -11.22 4.56 4.59
C GLU A 113 -11.39 6.02 4.18
N LEU A 114 -10.55 6.91 4.73
CA LEU A 114 -10.57 8.34 4.39
C LEU A 114 -10.25 8.58 2.92
N SER A 115 -9.26 7.85 2.37
CA SER A 115 -8.88 7.94 0.96
C SER A 115 -10.04 7.57 0.03
N TYR A 116 -10.80 6.53 0.35
CA TYR A 116 -11.98 6.15 -0.44
C TYR A 116 -13.14 7.13 -0.25
N LEU A 117 -13.36 7.61 0.97
CA LEU A 117 -14.42 8.57 1.26
C LEU A 117 -14.23 9.91 0.53
N GLN A 118 -12.98 10.36 0.46
CA GLN A 118 -12.61 11.65 -0.16
C GLN A 118 -11.87 11.45 -1.50
N GLN A 119 -12.11 10.32 -2.17
CA GLN A 119 -11.37 9.91 -3.38
C GLN A 119 -11.39 10.97 -4.49
N LYS A 120 -12.47 11.75 -4.62
CA LYS A 120 -12.60 12.80 -5.65
C LYS A 120 -11.60 13.94 -5.45
N ASP A 121 -11.14 14.14 -4.23
CA ASP A 121 -10.19 15.19 -3.86
C ASP A 121 -8.75 14.67 -3.78
N LEU A 122 -8.52 13.39 -4.12
CA LEU A 122 -7.23 12.74 -4.01
C LEU A 122 -6.16 13.48 -4.82
N SER A 123 -5.16 13.95 -4.10
CA SER A 123 -4.00 14.69 -4.60
C SER A 123 -2.87 14.62 -3.59
N SER A 124 -1.65 14.97 -3.99
CA SER A 124 -0.52 15.01 -3.05
C SER A 124 -0.74 15.95 -1.87
N ALA A 125 -1.47 17.05 -2.06
CA ALA A 125 -1.83 17.98 -0.98
C ALA A 125 -2.88 17.38 -0.04
N ALA A 126 -3.92 16.74 -0.59
CA ALA A 126 -4.96 16.09 0.19
C ALA A 126 -4.40 14.95 1.06
N ILE A 127 -3.52 14.11 0.51
CA ILE A 127 -2.84 13.03 1.23
C ILE A 127 -2.17 13.55 2.51
N ARG A 128 -1.42 14.64 2.42
CA ARG A 128 -0.74 15.25 3.59
C ARG A 128 -1.74 15.81 4.60
N THR A 129 -2.80 16.47 4.10
CA THR A 129 -3.87 17.00 4.95
C THR A 129 -4.59 15.88 5.70
N TRP A 130 -4.83 14.75 5.04
CA TRP A 130 -5.47 13.58 5.65
C TRP A 130 -4.59 12.96 6.73
N GLY A 131 -3.28 12.86 6.51
CA GLY A 131 -2.34 12.39 7.52
C GLY A 131 -2.41 13.24 8.80
N ALA A 132 -2.40 14.56 8.66
CA ALA A 132 -2.55 15.47 9.79
C ALA A 132 -3.91 15.32 10.48
N GLY A 133 -5.00 15.17 9.72
CA GLY A 133 -6.35 14.96 10.24
C GLY A 133 -6.53 13.64 11.01
N LEU A 134 -5.73 12.63 10.69
CA LEU A 134 -5.69 11.35 11.41
C LEU A 134 -4.80 11.36 12.66
N GLY A 135 -4.16 12.49 12.96
CA GLY A 135 -3.27 12.67 14.11
C GLY A 135 -1.92 11.96 13.94
N LEU A 136 -1.47 11.74 12.70
CA LEU A 136 -0.14 11.21 12.43
C LEU A 136 0.93 12.24 12.79
N ASP A 137 2.12 11.78 13.18
CA ASP A 137 3.31 12.63 13.19
C ASP A 137 3.58 13.10 11.77
N ALA A 138 3.38 14.40 11.55
CA ALA A 138 3.41 15.01 10.23
C ALA A 138 4.81 14.99 9.59
N ASP A 139 5.88 15.11 10.40
CA ASP A 139 7.25 15.05 9.92
C ASP A 139 7.63 13.63 9.48
N LEU A 140 7.35 12.62 10.32
CA LEU A 140 7.57 11.22 9.98
C LEU A 140 6.79 10.83 8.72
N PHE A 141 5.52 11.22 8.66
CA PHE A 141 4.64 10.89 7.53
C PHE A 141 5.13 11.51 6.22
N ASP A 142 5.48 12.80 6.22
CA ASP A 142 5.96 13.50 5.03
C ASP A 142 7.35 12.98 4.59
N ARG A 143 8.28 12.74 5.52
CA ARG A 143 9.58 12.12 5.22
C ARG A 143 9.42 10.72 4.65
N CYS A 144 8.52 9.90 5.20
CA CYS A 144 8.23 8.56 4.70
C CYS A 144 7.75 8.61 3.25
N ILE A 145 6.77 9.47 2.92
CA ILE A 145 6.26 9.61 1.55
C ILE A 145 7.37 10.10 0.60
N ARG A 146 8.10 11.15 0.98
CA ARG A 146 9.14 11.74 0.13
C ARG A 146 10.34 10.84 -0.09
N SER A 147 10.67 9.98 0.87
CA SER A 147 11.78 9.03 0.72
C SER A 147 11.45 7.90 -0.25
N GLY A 148 10.17 7.61 -0.48
CA GLY A 148 9.75 6.47 -1.29
C GLY A 148 10.07 5.12 -0.65
N ILE A 149 10.40 5.08 0.65
CA ILE A 149 10.92 3.89 1.34
C ILE A 149 9.96 2.68 1.30
N LYS A 150 8.65 2.94 1.12
CA LYS A 150 7.62 1.89 0.98
C LYS A 150 7.50 1.32 -0.45
N GLY A 151 8.36 1.77 -1.36
CA GLY A 151 8.30 1.36 -2.76
C GLY A 151 8.45 -0.13 -2.97
N GLU A 152 9.34 -0.81 -2.24
CA GLU A 152 9.55 -2.26 -2.35
C GLU A 152 8.33 -3.06 -1.88
N THR A 153 7.67 -2.65 -0.80
CA THR A 153 6.41 -3.27 -0.33
C THR A 153 5.32 -3.20 -1.40
N ILE A 154 5.13 -2.03 -2.01
CA ILE A 154 4.13 -1.84 -3.05
C ILE A 154 4.50 -2.64 -4.31
N ALA A 155 5.78 -2.66 -4.69
CA ALA A 155 6.26 -3.43 -5.82
C ALA A 155 6.07 -4.95 -5.61
N ALA A 156 6.25 -5.44 -4.39
CA ALA A 156 5.99 -6.84 -4.04
C ALA A 156 4.50 -7.20 -4.18
N ASP A 157 3.59 -6.35 -3.68
CA ASP A 157 2.14 -6.55 -3.83
C ASP A 157 1.73 -6.56 -5.32
N ILE A 158 2.28 -5.65 -6.14
CA ILE A 158 2.02 -5.60 -7.58
C ILE A 158 2.51 -6.89 -8.26
N ALA A 159 3.76 -7.29 -8.00
CA ALA A 159 4.36 -8.46 -8.62
C ALA A 159 3.61 -9.76 -8.25
N GLU A 160 3.15 -9.88 -7.00
CA GLU A 160 2.30 -10.99 -6.57
C GLU A 160 0.95 -10.98 -7.32
N GLY A 161 0.30 -9.81 -7.40
CA GLY A 161 -0.96 -9.65 -8.13
C GLY A 161 -0.82 -10.01 -9.62
N GLU A 162 0.23 -9.53 -10.28
CA GLU A 162 0.53 -9.87 -11.68
C GLU A 162 0.72 -11.37 -11.88
N LYS A 163 1.48 -12.03 -10.99
CA LYS A 163 1.67 -13.48 -11.00
C LYS A 163 0.36 -14.25 -10.84
N LEU A 164 -0.58 -13.72 -10.06
CA LEU A 164 -1.92 -14.27 -9.87
C LEU A 164 -2.92 -13.87 -10.98
N GLY A 165 -2.47 -13.13 -11.98
CA GLY A 165 -3.27 -12.70 -13.13
C GLY A 165 -4.21 -11.53 -12.83
N VAL A 166 -3.92 -10.71 -11.83
CA VAL A 166 -4.65 -9.45 -11.58
C VAL A 166 -4.39 -8.50 -12.75
N GLN A 167 -5.46 -8.01 -13.38
CA GLN A 167 -5.42 -7.08 -14.51
C GLN A 167 -6.15 -5.77 -14.23
N GLY A 168 -6.76 -5.66 -13.04
CA GLY A 168 -7.53 -4.48 -12.64
C GLY A 168 -8.02 -4.61 -11.21
N THR A 169 -8.58 -3.52 -10.71
CA THR A 169 -9.02 -3.40 -9.31
C THR A 169 -10.50 -3.03 -9.21
N PRO A 170 -11.21 -3.50 -8.18
CA PRO A 170 -10.73 -4.48 -7.21
C PRO A 170 -10.62 -5.88 -7.81
N SER A 171 -9.73 -6.73 -7.29
CA SER A 171 -9.67 -8.17 -7.58
C SER A 171 -9.61 -8.95 -6.27
N TYR A 172 -10.44 -9.98 -6.13
CA TYR A 172 -10.62 -10.72 -4.89
C TYR A 172 -10.13 -12.15 -4.99
N PHE A 173 -9.53 -12.61 -3.90
CA PHE A 173 -9.12 -14.00 -3.70
C PHE A 173 -9.61 -14.49 -2.35
N VAL A 174 -10.07 -15.74 -2.29
CA VAL A 174 -10.48 -16.42 -1.06
C VAL A 174 -9.53 -17.59 -0.85
N ASN A 175 -8.73 -17.56 0.23
CA ASN A 175 -7.65 -18.53 0.47
C ASN A 175 -6.77 -18.76 -0.76
N GLY A 176 -6.38 -17.70 -1.46
CA GLY A 176 -5.54 -17.72 -2.66
C GLY A 176 -6.24 -18.10 -3.95
N MET A 177 -7.53 -18.48 -3.93
CA MET A 177 -8.29 -18.76 -5.13
C MET A 177 -9.04 -17.51 -5.62
N ARG A 178 -8.83 -17.16 -6.89
CA ARG A 178 -9.46 -16.01 -7.50
C ARG A 178 -10.98 -16.14 -7.58
N VAL A 179 -11.70 -15.11 -7.13
CA VAL A 179 -13.14 -14.98 -7.36
C VAL A 179 -13.35 -14.27 -8.69
N GLN A 180 -14.14 -14.89 -9.59
CA GLN A 180 -14.29 -14.39 -10.97
C GLN A 180 -15.15 -13.14 -11.07
N THR A 181 -16.06 -12.93 -10.14
CA THR A 181 -17.00 -11.81 -10.14
C THR A 181 -16.83 -11.00 -8.85
N ASN A 182 -16.45 -9.73 -8.99
CA ASN A 182 -16.18 -8.85 -7.84
C ASN A 182 -17.49 -8.27 -7.28
N ASN A 183 -18.32 -9.14 -6.69
CA ASN A 183 -19.53 -8.74 -5.97
C ASN A 183 -19.66 -9.52 -4.66
N LEU A 184 -20.47 -8.99 -3.75
CA LEU A 184 -20.66 -9.55 -2.41
C LEU A 184 -21.17 -11.01 -2.44
N GLU A 185 -22.07 -11.33 -3.37
CA GLU A 185 -22.67 -12.67 -3.48
C GLU A 185 -21.62 -13.72 -3.84
N ALA A 186 -20.84 -13.49 -4.91
CA ALA A 186 -19.82 -14.41 -5.37
C ALA A 186 -18.72 -14.62 -4.32
N ILE A 187 -18.26 -13.53 -3.68
CA ILE A 187 -17.22 -13.61 -2.65
C ILE A 187 -17.78 -14.33 -1.41
N SER A 188 -19.02 -14.02 -1.00
CA SER A 188 -19.67 -14.73 0.12
C SER A 188 -19.82 -16.23 -0.18
N ALA A 189 -20.21 -16.62 -1.40
CA ALA A 189 -20.32 -18.02 -1.79
C ALA A 189 -18.96 -18.74 -1.68
N ALA A 190 -17.88 -18.10 -2.12
CA ALA A 190 -16.53 -18.67 -2.00
C ALA A 190 -16.10 -18.82 -0.52
N VAL A 191 -16.40 -17.84 0.32
CA VAL A 191 -16.16 -17.92 1.77
C VAL A 191 -16.97 -19.04 2.41
N ASP A 192 -18.27 -19.13 2.10
CA ASP A 192 -19.17 -20.17 2.64
C ASP A 192 -18.70 -21.59 2.23
N GLU A 193 -18.16 -21.75 1.00
CA GLU A 193 -17.60 -23.02 0.54
C GLU A 193 -16.37 -23.44 1.36
N VAL A 194 -15.45 -22.52 1.64
CA VAL A 194 -14.27 -22.80 2.49
C VAL A 194 -14.70 -23.20 3.89
N LEU A 195 -15.62 -22.45 4.49
CA LEU A 195 -16.14 -22.73 5.84
C LEU A 195 -16.83 -24.10 5.92
N LYS A 196 -17.60 -24.46 4.89
CA LYS A 196 -18.25 -25.78 4.80
C LYS A 196 -17.24 -26.92 4.72
N LYS A 197 -16.19 -26.78 3.92
CA LYS A 197 -15.10 -27.77 3.82
C LYS A 197 -14.38 -27.95 5.16
N ALA A 198 -14.10 -26.86 5.85
CA ALA A 198 -13.44 -26.89 7.15
C ALA A 198 -14.29 -27.62 8.22
N ASN A 199 -15.62 -27.41 8.22
CA ASN A 199 -16.54 -28.07 9.15
C ASN A 199 -16.73 -29.56 8.87
N ASN A 200 -16.50 -30.02 7.62
CA ASN A 200 -16.64 -31.39 7.18
C ASN A 200 -15.32 -32.17 7.16
N ALA A 201 -14.20 -31.56 7.54
CA ALA A 201 -12.92 -32.25 7.62
C ALA A 201 -12.95 -33.27 8.77
N PRO A 202 -12.57 -34.54 8.56
CA PRO A 202 -12.46 -35.52 9.65
C PRO A 202 -11.36 -35.04 10.63
N LEU A 203 -11.64 -35.26 11.92
CA LEU A 203 -10.68 -35.00 13.03
C LEU A 203 -9.48 -35.95 12.91
#